data_3138587194701e911ecde49ef20581bf
#
_entry.id   3138587194701e911ecde49ef20581bf
#
_cell.length_a   1.000
_cell.length_b   1.000
_cell.length_c   1.000
_cell.angle_alpha   90.00
_cell.angle_beta   90.00
_cell.angle_gamma   90.00
#
_symmetry.space_group_name_H-M   'P 1'
#
loop_
_entity.id
_entity.type
_entity.pdbx_description
1 polymer ?
#
loop_
_entity_poly.entity_id
_entity_poly.type
_entity_poly.pdbx_seq_one_letter_code
_entity_poly.pdbx_strand_id
1 'polypeptide(L)'
;PDTLFLNVSFVGSIPLLNELGDKAEGVIVTQVVPHFEDSLAGIKQFRDDLASFNSGARPGFLSLEGYIAARILVEGLKKAGSIDRESVIDGLESLGSFDMGVNSLMKLSASEHQASHSVWPTRIKDGRYVSFDWSNL
;
A
#
# COMPACT_ATOMS: atom_id res chain seq x y z
N PRO A 1 -25.44 17.33 -11.82
CA PRO A 1 -25.72 16.00 -11.30
C PRO A 1 -24.59 15.60 -10.38
N ASP A 2 -24.98 15.28 -9.13
CA ASP A 2 -24.02 14.96 -8.06
C ASP A 2 -23.63 13.48 -8.13
N THR A 3 -23.08 13.07 -9.27
CA THR A 3 -22.64 11.69 -9.46
C THR A 3 -21.25 11.51 -8.88
N LEU A 4 -21.11 10.60 -7.93
CA LEU A 4 -19.85 10.23 -7.34
C LEU A 4 -19.25 9.05 -8.10
N PHE A 5 -18.02 9.21 -8.59
CA PHE A 5 -17.28 8.13 -9.24
C PHE A 5 -16.30 7.52 -8.23
N LEU A 6 -16.46 6.21 -8.00
CA LEU A 6 -15.58 5.43 -7.12
C LEU A 6 -14.89 4.34 -7.91
N ASN A 7 -13.64 4.07 -7.56
CA ASN A 7 -12.87 2.96 -8.09
C ASN A 7 -11.99 2.34 -6.99
N VAL A 8 -11.38 1.21 -7.29
CA VAL A 8 -10.44 0.50 -6.42
C VAL A 8 -9.02 0.56 -6.99
N SER A 9 -8.02 0.34 -6.17
CA SER A 9 -6.59 0.45 -6.52
C SER A 9 -6.16 -0.35 -7.76
N PHE A 10 -6.87 -1.44 -8.08
CA PHE A 10 -6.60 -2.27 -9.27
C PHE A 10 -6.67 -1.53 -10.62
N VAL A 11 -7.35 -0.39 -10.67
CA VAL A 11 -7.37 0.42 -11.90
C VAL A 11 -5.99 0.96 -12.28
N GLY A 12 -5.07 1.01 -11.32
CA GLY A 12 -3.76 1.62 -11.49
C GLY A 12 -3.83 3.15 -11.46
N SER A 13 -3.23 3.75 -10.45
CA SER A 13 -3.39 5.19 -10.18
C SER A 13 -2.85 6.08 -11.30
N ILE A 14 -1.68 5.77 -11.86
CA ILE A 14 -1.06 6.54 -12.94
C ILE A 14 -1.78 6.32 -14.27
N PRO A 15 -2.11 5.08 -14.70
CA PRO A 15 -2.92 4.86 -15.89
C PRO A 15 -4.26 5.59 -15.86
N LEU A 16 -4.97 5.59 -14.72
CA LEU A 16 -6.24 6.29 -14.61
C LEU A 16 -6.11 7.80 -14.84
N LEU A 17 -5.11 8.44 -14.23
CA LEU A 17 -4.83 9.87 -14.44
C LEU A 17 -4.48 10.18 -15.89
N ASN A 18 -3.63 9.37 -16.51
CA ASN A 18 -3.19 9.58 -17.88
C ASN A 18 -4.34 9.44 -18.89
N GLU A 19 -5.24 8.49 -18.65
CA GLU A 19 -6.35 8.20 -19.55
C GLU A 19 -7.48 9.22 -19.42
N LEU A 20 -7.82 9.63 -18.21
CA LEU A 20 -8.93 10.54 -17.96
C LEU A 20 -8.55 12.03 -18.03
N GLY A 21 -7.27 12.37 -17.76
CA GLY A 21 -6.82 13.76 -17.67
C GLY A 21 -7.71 14.59 -16.74
N ASP A 22 -8.17 15.75 -17.20
CA ASP A 22 -9.02 16.66 -16.41
C ASP A 22 -10.37 16.04 -16.00
N LYS A 23 -10.82 14.99 -16.69
CA LYS A 23 -12.06 14.28 -16.34
C LYS A 23 -11.93 13.40 -15.09
N ALA A 24 -10.71 13.20 -14.62
CA ALA A 24 -10.45 12.45 -13.38
C ALA A 24 -10.75 13.27 -12.12
N GLU A 25 -10.95 14.59 -12.23
CA GLU A 25 -11.19 15.45 -11.08
C GLU A 25 -12.38 14.97 -10.25
N GLY A 26 -12.16 14.82 -8.94
CA GLY A 26 -13.18 14.36 -7.99
C GLY A 26 -13.36 12.83 -7.91
N VAL A 27 -12.75 12.05 -8.80
CA VAL A 27 -12.82 10.57 -8.72
C VAL A 27 -12.15 10.10 -7.43
N ILE A 28 -12.85 9.23 -6.71
CA ILE A 28 -12.34 8.61 -5.48
C ILE A 28 -11.81 7.22 -5.81
N VAL A 29 -10.61 6.92 -5.32
CA VAL A 29 -9.98 5.59 -5.45
C VAL A 29 -9.57 5.10 -4.08
N THR A 30 -10.07 3.92 -3.69
CA THR A 30 -9.66 3.27 -2.45
C THR A 30 -8.34 2.54 -2.66
N GLN A 31 -7.35 2.84 -1.82
CA GLN A 31 -6.03 2.22 -1.85
C GLN A 31 -5.91 1.16 -0.74
N VAL A 32 -5.07 0.18 -0.96
CA VAL A 32 -4.75 -0.86 0.04
C VAL A 32 -3.49 -0.55 0.85
N VAL A 33 -2.88 0.60 0.58
CA VAL A 33 -1.73 1.16 1.29
C VAL A 33 -1.93 2.67 1.51
N PRO A 34 -1.28 3.30 2.51
CA PRO A 34 -1.33 4.74 2.72
C PRO A 34 -0.79 5.52 1.53
N HIS A 35 -0.94 6.84 1.57
CA HIS A 35 -0.35 7.69 0.54
C HIS A 35 1.18 7.57 0.55
N PHE A 36 1.77 7.34 -0.62
CA PHE A 36 3.22 7.11 -0.77
C PHE A 36 4.09 8.36 -0.45
N GLU A 37 3.48 9.53 -0.28
CA GLU A 37 4.13 10.77 0.17
C GLU A 37 3.89 11.05 1.65
N ASP A 38 3.17 10.20 2.37
CA ASP A 38 2.90 10.39 3.80
C ASP A 38 4.21 10.50 4.61
N SER A 39 4.13 11.15 5.76
CA SER A 39 5.25 11.35 6.70
C SER A 39 5.49 10.18 7.64
N LEU A 40 4.68 9.13 7.57
CA LEU A 40 4.80 7.91 8.36
C LEU A 40 6.20 7.26 8.19
N ALA A 41 6.72 6.69 9.25
CA ALA A 41 8.09 6.15 9.28
C ALA A 41 8.34 5.08 8.22
N GLY A 42 7.39 4.13 8.05
CA GLY A 42 7.48 3.08 7.02
C GLY A 42 7.41 3.62 5.60
N ILE A 43 6.68 4.71 5.38
CA ILE A 43 6.56 5.37 4.07
C ILE A 43 7.83 6.17 3.74
N LYS A 44 8.43 6.82 4.73
CA LYS A 44 9.74 7.47 4.55
C LYS A 44 10.81 6.45 4.20
N GLN A 45 10.87 5.34 4.95
CA GLN A 45 11.82 4.26 4.68
C GLN A 45 11.65 3.71 3.26
N PHE A 46 10.41 3.49 2.81
CA PHE A 46 10.14 3.08 1.42
C PHE A 46 10.75 4.04 0.40
N ARG A 47 10.55 5.36 0.58
CA ARG A 47 11.09 6.35 -0.37
C ARG A 47 12.62 6.36 -0.37
N ASP A 48 13.24 6.25 0.81
CA ASP A 48 14.70 6.25 0.96
C ASP A 48 15.31 4.99 0.31
N ASP A 49 14.70 3.82 0.53
CA ASP A 49 15.13 2.56 -0.06
C ASP A 49 14.94 2.57 -1.58
N LEU A 50 13.80 3.08 -2.07
CA LEU A 50 13.52 3.21 -3.49
C LEU A 50 14.55 4.11 -4.19
N ALA A 51 14.85 5.27 -3.61
CA ALA A 51 15.84 6.20 -4.13
C ALA A 51 17.25 5.62 -4.13
N SER A 52 17.60 4.82 -3.12
CA SER A 52 18.88 4.11 -3.02
C SER A 52 19.02 3.01 -4.08
N PHE A 53 17.91 2.30 -4.36
CA PHE A 53 17.88 1.26 -5.40
C PHE A 53 17.92 1.85 -6.81
N ASN A 54 17.14 2.90 -7.06
CA ASN A 54 17.09 3.59 -8.34
C ASN A 54 16.69 5.05 -8.13
N SER A 55 17.65 5.96 -8.22
CA SER A 55 17.44 7.40 -8.03
C SER A 55 16.47 8.05 -9.04
N GLY A 56 16.20 7.38 -10.17
CA GLY A 56 15.22 7.82 -11.17
C GLY A 56 13.82 7.25 -10.94
N ALA A 57 13.65 6.31 -10.00
CA ALA A 57 12.35 5.73 -9.72
C ALA A 57 11.44 6.72 -8.98
N ARG A 58 10.16 6.73 -9.37
CA ARG A 58 9.15 7.55 -8.70
C ARG A 58 8.31 6.67 -7.76
N PRO A 59 8.10 7.11 -6.50
CA PRO A 59 7.22 6.41 -5.59
C PRO A 59 5.77 6.43 -6.12
N GLY A 60 5.02 5.39 -5.79
CA GLY A 60 3.61 5.26 -6.13
C GLY A 60 2.95 4.19 -5.28
N PHE A 61 1.61 4.09 -5.33
CA PHE A 61 0.85 3.12 -4.53
C PHE A 61 1.27 1.67 -4.83
N LEU A 62 1.40 1.30 -6.11
CA LEU A 62 1.78 -0.05 -6.51
C LEU A 62 3.19 -0.44 -6.02
N SER A 63 4.16 0.46 -6.15
CA SER A 63 5.52 0.20 -5.68
C SER A 63 5.61 0.14 -4.15
N LEU A 64 4.81 0.93 -3.43
CA LEU A 64 4.69 0.86 -1.98
C LEU A 64 4.06 -0.47 -1.52
N GLU A 65 2.99 -0.91 -2.20
CA GLU A 65 2.35 -2.20 -1.91
C GLU A 65 3.34 -3.35 -2.08
N GLY A 66 4.05 -3.40 -3.21
CA GLY A 66 5.09 -4.40 -3.45
C GLY A 66 6.22 -4.35 -2.42
N TYR A 67 6.64 -3.15 -2.01
CA TYR A 67 7.65 -2.98 -0.97
C TYR A 67 7.20 -3.53 0.38
N ILE A 68 5.97 -3.22 0.81
CA ILE A 68 5.42 -3.74 2.07
C ILE A 68 5.32 -5.28 2.02
N ALA A 69 4.80 -5.84 0.92
CA ALA A 69 4.71 -7.29 0.74
C ALA A 69 6.08 -7.96 0.82
N ALA A 70 7.10 -7.39 0.16
CA ALA A 70 8.46 -7.91 0.20
C ALA A 70 9.06 -7.83 1.62
N ARG A 71 8.83 -6.74 2.36
CA ARG A 71 9.29 -6.63 3.75
C ARG A 71 8.63 -7.66 4.65
N ILE A 72 7.33 -7.90 4.51
CA ILE A 72 6.63 -8.95 5.27
C ILE A 72 7.25 -10.32 4.99
N LEU A 73 7.51 -10.63 3.71
CA LEU A 73 8.18 -11.87 3.34
C LEU A 73 9.57 -12.00 3.99
N VAL A 74 10.35 -10.93 4.00
CA VAL A 74 11.68 -10.92 4.65
C VAL A 74 11.56 -11.19 6.15
N GLU A 75 10.58 -10.61 6.84
CA GLU A 75 10.35 -10.90 8.27
C GLU A 75 9.93 -12.36 8.51
N GLY A 76 9.11 -12.94 7.65
CA GLY A 76 8.76 -14.35 7.67
C GLY A 76 9.98 -15.25 7.44
N LEU A 77 10.81 -14.93 6.44
CA LEU A 77 12.05 -15.67 6.17
C LEU A 77 13.05 -15.64 7.33
N LYS A 78 13.16 -14.53 8.06
CA LYS A 78 13.99 -14.45 9.29
C LYS A 78 13.53 -15.37 10.40
N LYS A 79 12.24 -15.72 10.42
CA LYS A 79 11.64 -16.63 11.40
C LYS A 79 11.58 -18.09 10.92
N ALA A 80 11.70 -18.31 9.62
CA ALA A 80 11.70 -19.65 9.04
C ALA A 80 12.94 -20.45 9.51
N GLY A 81 12.71 -21.72 9.88
CA GLY A 81 13.80 -22.63 10.29
C GLY A 81 14.67 -23.10 9.12
N SER A 82 14.13 -23.07 7.90
CA SER A 82 14.80 -23.42 6.65
C SER A 82 14.13 -22.68 5.47
N ILE A 83 14.80 -22.67 4.30
CA ILE A 83 14.26 -22.02 3.09
C ILE A 83 13.54 -23.10 2.25
N ASP A 84 12.52 -23.69 2.83
CA ASP A 84 11.55 -24.53 2.15
C ASP A 84 10.16 -23.95 2.31
N ARG A 85 9.22 -24.42 1.52
CA ARG A 85 7.87 -23.86 1.44
C ARG A 85 7.15 -23.85 2.80
N GLU A 86 7.17 -24.98 3.50
CA GLU A 86 6.42 -25.14 4.77
C GLU A 86 7.05 -24.26 5.86
N SER A 87 8.38 -24.26 5.97
CA SER A 87 9.08 -23.42 6.94
C SER A 87 8.87 -21.93 6.72
N VAL A 88 8.75 -21.48 5.45
CA VAL A 88 8.44 -20.07 5.13
C VAL A 88 7.01 -19.73 5.51
N ILE A 89 6.05 -20.64 5.28
CA ILE A 89 4.65 -20.45 5.71
C ILE A 89 4.60 -20.35 7.23
N ASP A 90 5.20 -21.30 7.95
CA ASP A 90 5.26 -21.29 9.42
C ASP A 90 5.90 -20.00 9.95
N GLY A 91 6.97 -19.54 9.28
CA GLY A 91 7.63 -18.26 9.60
C GLY A 91 6.71 -17.06 9.47
N LEU A 92 5.95 -16.98 8.38
CA LEU A 92 4.96 -15.92 8.14
C LEU A 92 3.81 -15.97 9.16
N GLU A 93 3.25 -17.14 9.41
CA GLU A 93 2.16 -17.34 10.37
C GLU A 93 2.59 -17.01 11.81
N SER A 94 3.88 -17.25 12.14
CA SER A 94 4.45 -16.93 13.46
C SER A 94 4.69 -15.45 13.70
N LEU A 95 4.51 -14.56 12.69
CA LEU A 95 4.70 -13.12 12.86
C LEU A 95 3.73 -12.55 13.89
N GLY A 96 2.48 -13.08 13.95
CA GLY A 96 1.44 -12.52 14.80
C GLY A 96 1.09 -11.08 14.40
N SER A 97 0.93 -10.21 15.39
CA SER A 97 0.70 -8.77 15.14
C SER A 97 2.02 -8.01 15.05
N PHE A 98 2.19 -7.17 14.02
CA PHE A 98 3.40 -6.39 13.77
C PHE A 98 3.08 -5.04 13.14
N ASP A 99 3.97 -4.07 13.33
CA ASP A 99 3.87 -2.72 12.77
C ASP A 99 4.94 -2.51 11.69
N MET A 100 4.52 -2.06 10.52
CA MET A 100 5.38 -1.69 9.39
C MET A 100 5.62 -0.19 9.30
N GLY A 101 5.14 0.57 10.26
CA GLY A 101 5.23 2.04 10.27
C GLY A 101 4.30 2.72 9.26
N VAL A 102 3.14 2.10 8.99
CA VAL A 102 2.15 2.55 7.99
C VAL A 102 0.82 2.98 8.63
N ASN A 103 0.84 3.24 9.93
CA ASN A 103 -0.35 3.60 10.72
C ASN A 103 -1.48 2.56 10.64
N SER A 104 -1.11 1.30 10.49
CA SER A 104 -2.03 0.15 10.53
C SER A 104 -1.28 -1.04 11.09
N LEU A 105 -1.82 -1.63 12.15
CA LEU A 105 -1.29 -2.87 12.69
C LEU A 105 -1.64 -4.01 11.73
N MET A 106 -0.63 -4.76 11.33
CA MET A 106 -0.77 -5.94 10.49
C MET A 106 -0.76 -7.20 11.34
N LYS A 107 -1.38 -8.27 10.83
CA LYS A 107 -1.44 -9.56 11.53
C LYS A 107 -1.37 -10.69 10.52
N LEU A 108 -0.53 -11.68 10.82
CA LEU A 108 -0.53 -12.98 10.15
C LEU A 108 -0.56 -14.10 11.18
N SER A 109 -1.27 -15.17 10.89
CA SER A 109 -1.35 -16.37 11.72
C SER A 109 -1.85 -17.55 10.89
N ALA A 110 -1.83 -18.76 11.40
CA ALA A 110 -2.38 -19.94 10.71
C ALA A 110 -3.87 -19.83 10.31
N SER A 111 -4.61 -18.92 10.95
CA SER A 111 -6.03 -18.65 10.62
C SER A 111 -6.28 -17.33 9.90
N GLU A 112 -5.23 -16.53 9.67
CA GLU A 112 -5.34 -15.21 9.06
C GLU A 112 -4.15 -14.95 8.13
N HIS A 113 -4.36 -15.07 6.85
CA HIS A 113 -3.33 -14.86 5.81
C HIS A 113 -3.44 -13.53 5.10
N GLN A 114 -4.39 -12.67 5.48
CA GLN A 114 -4.51 -11.30 5.01
C GLN A 114 -3.88 -10.36 6.03
N ALA A 115 -2.69 -9.84 5.73
CA ALA A 115 -1.91 -9.06 6.67
C ALA A 115 -2.56 -7.73 7.09
N SER A 116 -3.39 -7.13 6.22
CA SER A 116 -4.08 -5.87 6.51
C SER A 116 -5.51 -5.89 5.96
N HIS A 117 -6.45 -5.34 6.73
CA HIS A 117 -7.83 -5.08 6.32
C HIS A 117 -8.11 -3.58 6.17
N SER A 118 -7.07 -2.74 6.28
CA SER A 118 -7.20 -1.30 6.19
C SER A 118 -7.33 -0.84 4.75
N VAL A 119 -8.14 0.21 4.55
CA VAL A 119 -8.35 0.85 3.26
C VAL A 119 -8.11 2.35 3.44
N TRP A 120 -7.38 2.94 2.51
CA TRP A 120 -7.04 4.36 2.48
C TRP A 120 -7.73 5.02 1.28
N PRO A 121 -8.81 5.77 1.50
CA PRO A 121 -9.45 6.48 0.42
C PRO A 121 -8.60 7.66 -0.06
N THR A 122 -8.53 7.83 -1.37
CA THR A 122 -7.91 8.97 -2.02
C THR A 122 -8.89 9.60 -3.00
N ARG A 123 -8.77 10.92 -3.22
CA ARG A 123 -9.51 11.65 -4.25
C ARG A 123 -8.52 12.24 -5.23
N ILE A 124 -8.88 12.29 -6.49
CA ILE A 124 -8.11 13.04 -7.49
C ILE A 124 -8.51 14.51 -7.40
N LYS A 125 -7.50 15.35 -7.18
CA LYS A 125 -7.61 16.79 -7.10
C LYS A 125 -6.42 17.45 -7.80
N ASP A 126 -6.68 18.37 -8.69
CA ASP A 126 -5.64 19.08 -9.45
C ASP A 126 -4.65 18.12 -10.14
N GLY A 127 -5.15 17.01 -10.70
CA GLY A 127 -4.35 16.00 -11.36
C GLY A 127 -3.47 15.15 -10.43
N ARG A 128 -3.76 15.11 -9.13
CA ARG A 128 -3.01 14.34 -8.13
C ARG A 128 -3.94 13.56 -7.22
N TYR A 129 -3.45 12.44 -6.71
CA TYR A 129 -4.10 11.75 -5.61
C TYR A 129 -3.84 12.49 -4.31
N VAL A 130 -4.89 12.79 -3.56
CA VAL A 130 -4.82 13.37 -2.21
C VAL A 130 -5.58 12.46 -1.26
N SER A 131 -5.14 12.39 -0.01
CA SER A 131 -5.88 11.65 1.02
C SER A 131 -7.29 12.23 1.16
N PHE A 132 -8.26 11.36 1.35
CA PHE A 132 -9.67 11.71 1.40
C PHE A 132 -10.32 11.11 2.65
N ASP A 133 -11.17 11.88 3.29
CA ASP A 133 -11.99 11.43 4.40
C ASP A 133 -13.46 11.41 3.97
N TRP A 134 -14.14 10.29 4.22
CA TRP A 134 -15.56 10.11 3.87
C TRP A 134 -16.49 11.12 4.54
N SER A 135 -16.09 11.71 5.66
CA SER A 135 -16.84 12.80 6.31
C SER A 135 -16.89 14.09 5.49
N ASN A 136 -16.10 14.18 4.41
CA ASN A 136 -16.04 15.34 3.50
C ASN A 136 -16.80 15.11 2.18
N LEU A 137 -17.77 14.20 2.16
CA LEU A 137 -18.71 14.01 1.05
C LEU A 137 -19.84 15.03 1.09
#